data_a5185f3db3e31f7a47f144b910c49fc5
#
_entry.id   a5185f3db3e31f7a47f144b910c49fc5
#
_cell.length_a   1.000
_cell.length_b   1.000
_cell.length_c   1.000
_cell.angle_alpha   90.00
_cell.angle_beta   90.00
_cell.angle_gamma   90.00
#
_symmetry.space_group_name_H-M   'P 1'
#
loop_
_entity.id
_entity.type
_entity.pdbx_description
1 polymer ?
#
loop_
_entity_poly.entity_id
_entity_poly.type
_entity_poly.pdbx_seq_one_letter_code
_entity_poly.pdbx_strand_id
1 'polypeptide(L)'
;YLTEKFGNAASLHGVGDVATAALEEARGRVAAFFGAQPREIVFTGGATEASNLAIVGYALRNRRKGDHVIISEAEHISVLNIGKYLEKQGFRVTRVPIDLHGRVSTRKLRARITDETILVSLQWASSEIGTVQPIAEIAELLDGTGIALHSDAVAAEGLVPIDTSTVPVSLLSLS
;
A
#
# COMPACT_ATOMS: atom_id res chain seq x y z
N TYR A 1 -10.79 -5.20 25.58
CA TYR A 1 -10.08 -3.91 25.60
C TYR A 1 -10.92 -2.78 26.20
N LEU A 2 -12.19 -2.69 25.85
CA LEU A 2 -13.06 -1.58 26.34
C LEU A 2 -13.33 -1.60 27.86
N THR A 3 -13.10 -2.71 28.54
CA THR A 3 -13.36 -2.88 29.98
C THR A 3 -12.11 -3.07 30.83
N GLU A 4 -11.05 -3.63 30.29
CA GLU A 4 -9.85 -4.03 31.05
C GLU A 4 -8.57 -3.34 30.59
N LYS A 5 -8.44 -3.07 29.26
CA LYS A 5 -7.23 -2.49 28.65
C LYS A 5 -7.56 -1.18 27.91
N PHE A 6 -8.32 -0.31 28.58
CA PHE A 6 -8.87 0.93 28.00
C PHE A 6 -7.95 2.15 28.10
N GLY A 7 -6.77 1.98 28.66
CA GLY A 7 -5.81 3.09 28.84
C GLY A 7 -5.36 3.71 27.50
N ASN A 8 -4.97 4.98 27.56
CA ASN A 8 -4.33 5.63 26.42
C ASN A 8 -2.87 5.13 26.31
N ALA A 9 -2.54 4.47 25.19
CA ALA A 9 -1.21 3.93 24.92
C ALA A 9 -0.09 4.99 24.88
N ALA A 10 -0.41 6.28 24.79
CA ALA A 10 0.56 7.37 24.87
C ALA A 10 0.76 7.93 26.28
N SER A 11 0.06 7.40 27.29
CA SER A 11 0.14 7.89 28.67
C SER A 11 1.29 7.23 29.43
N LEU A 12 2.00 8.03 30.25
CA LEU A 12 3.16 7.60 31.06
C LEU A 12 2.72 7.13 32.46
N HIS A 13 1.78 6.18 32.55
CA HIS A 13 1.30 5.59 33.79
C HIS A 13 0.83 4.15 33.60
N GLY A 14 0.74 3.34 34.61
CA GLY A 14 0.52 1.91 34.54
C GLY A 14 -0.71 1.45 33.73
N VAL A 15 -1.79 2.24 33.72
CA VAL A 15 -2.97 1.94 32.85
C VAL A 15 -2.61 2.14 31.37
N GLY A 16 -1.79 3.15 31.04
CA GLY A 16 -1.26 3.38 29.70
C GLY A 16 -0.30 2.28 29.27
N ASP A 17 0.57 1.81 30.17
CA ASP A 17 1.56 0.76 29.88
C ASP A 17 0.89 -0.55 29.42
N VAL A 18 -0.23 -0.92 30.04
CA VAL A 18 -1.02 -2.11 29.64
C VAL A 18 -1.58 -1.94 28.21
N ALA A 19 -2.07 -0.76 27.87
CA ALA A 19 -2.58 -0.47 26.52
C ALA A 19 -1.45 -0.44 25.49
N THR A 20 -0.31 0.15 25.84
CA THR A 20 0.90 0.17 24.99
C THR A 20 1.39 -1.23 24.69
N ALA A 21 1.54 -2.07 25.72
CA ALA A 21 1.98 -3.46 25.54
C ALA A 21 1.05 -4.24 24.60
N ALA A 22 -0.27 -4.06 24.76
CA ALA A 22 -1.24 -4.72 23.89
C ALA A 22 -1.18 -4.24 22.43
N LEU A 23 -0.95 -2.93 22.22
CA LEU A 23 -0.79 -2.35 20.87
C LEU A 23 0.48 -2.86 20.20
N GLU A 24 1.60 -2.89 20.93
CA GLU A 24 2.88 -3.38 20.38
C GLU A 24 2.86 -4.89 20.12
N GLU A 25 2.16 -5.67 20.96
CA GLU A 25 1.92 -7.09 20.69
C GLU A 25 1.13 -7.29 19.37
N ALA A 26 0.05 -6.52 19.18
CA ALA A 26 -0.74 -6.57 17.93
C ALA A 26 0.11 -6.17 16.72
N ARG A 27 0.90 -5.10 16.84
CA ARG A 27 1.85 -4.65 15.83
C ARG A 27 2.84 -5.74 15.44
N GLY A 28 3.43 -6.41 16.42
CA GLY A 28 4.36 -7.51 16.20
C GLY A 28 3.72 -8.69 15.47
N ARG A 29 2.47 -9.03 15.81
CA ARG A 29 1.72 -10.11 15.15
C ARG A 29 1.43 -9.79 13.69
N VAL A 30 0.98 -8.57 13.40
CA VAL A 30 0.73 -8.12 12.01
C VAL A 30 2.03 -8.12 11.21
N ALA A 31 3.11 -7.57 11.78
CA ALA A 31 4.41 -7.56 11.14
C ALA A 31 4.90 -8.97 10.78
N ALA A 32 4.84 -9.90 11.73
CA ALA A 32 5.24 -11.29 11.52
C ALA A 32 4.40 -12.00 10.46
N PHE A 33 3.10 -11.71 10.38
CA PHE A 33 2.19 -12.32 9.41
C PHE A 33 2.53 -11.91 7.97
N PHE A 34 3.00 -10.67 7.75
CA PHE A 34 3.34 -10.15 6.42
C PHE A 34 4.85 -10.16 6.12
N GLY A 35 5.70 -10.71 6.98
CA GLY A 35 7.15 -10.71 6.77
C GLY A 35 7.79 -9.33 6.92
N ALA A 36 7.17 -8.43 7.69
CA ALA A 36 7.62 -7.07 7.95
C ALA A 36 8.21 -6.91 9.36
N GLN A 37 8.76 -5.74 9.68
CA GLN A 37 9.20 -5.40 11.02
C GLN A 37 8.11 -4.58 11.77
N PRO A 38 8.00 -4.71 13.10
CA PRO A 38 6.99 -3.96 13.87
C PRO A 38 7.00 -2.45 13.62
N ARG A 39 8.18 -1.84 13.47
CA ARG A 39 8.33 -0.40 13.19
C ARG A 39 7.79 0.03 11.82
N GLU A 40 7.53 -0.91 10.91
CA GLU A 40 6.99 -0.67 9.57
C GLU A 40 5.46 -0.69 9.54
N ILE A 41 4.82 -1.12 10.63
CA ILE A 41 3.37 -1.18 10.74
C ILE A 41 2.82 0.16 11.27
N VAL A 42 1.87 0.71 10.54
CA VAL A 42 1.12 1.92 10.93
C VAL A 42 -0.35 1.56 11.01
N PHE A 43 -0.95 1.68 12.20
CA PHE A 43 -2.39 1.50 12.37
C PHE A 43 -3.14 2.77 11.93
N THR A 44 -4.22 2.57 11.18
CA THR A 44 -5.10 3.61 10.65
C THR A 44 -6.56 3.27 10.95
N GLY A 45 -7.48 4.16 10.61
CA GLY A 45 -8.92 3.91 10.77
C GLY A 45 -9.53 2.97 9.72
N GLY A 46 -8.72 2.48 8.76
CA GLY A 46 -9.16 1.53 7.72
C GLY A 46 -8.40 1.70 6.42
N ALA A 47 -8.67 0.82 5.44
CA ALA A 47 -7.96 0.73 4.16
C ALA A 47 -7.90 2.05 3.37
N THR A 48 -8.99 2.80 3.34
CA THR A 48 -9.03 4.09 2.63
C THR A 48 -8.02 5.08 3.22
N GLU A 49 -7.91 5.16 4.55
CA GLU A 49 -6.92 6.01 5.21
C GLU A 49 -5.51 5.48 4.96
N ALA A 50 -5.30 4.16 5.07
CA ALA A 50 -4.01 3.53 4.79
C ALA A 50 -3.51 3.85 3.38
N SER A 51 -4.35 3.67 2.35
CA SER A 51 -4.01 3.96 0.95
C SER A 51 -3.77 5.45 0.72
N ASN A 52 -4.55 6.35 1.35
CA ASN A 52 -4.29 7.79 1.27
C ASN A 52 -2.96 8.16 1.91
N LEU A 53 -2.67 7.66 3.11
CA LEU A 53 -1.41 7.90 3.80
C LEU A 53 -0.22 7.39 2.97
N ALA A 54 -0.32 6.18 2.44
CA ALA A 54 0.72 5.57 1.63
C ALA A 54 0.95 6.34 0.32
N ILE A 55 -0.07 6.49 -0.51
CA ILE A 55 0.07 7.02 -1.87
C ILE A 55 0.28 8.55 -1.84
N VAL A 56 -0.61 9.29 -1.18
CA VAL A 56 -0.53 10.76 -1.15
C VAL A 56 0.68 11.20 -0.33
N GLY A 57 0.90 10.59 0.84
CA GLY A 57 2.03 10.91 1.71
C GLY A 57 3.36 10.68 0.98
N TYR A 58 3.50 9.53 0.32
CA TYR A 58 4.71 9.23 -0.46
C TYR A 58 4.90 10.19 -1.64
N ALA A 59 3.85 10.42 -2.44
CA ALA A 59 3.92 11.31 -3.60
C ALA A 59 4.34 12.73 -3.20
N LEU A 60 3.68 13.33 -2.22
CA LEU A 60 4.01 14.68 -1.74
C LEU A 60 5.44 14.78 -1.18
N ARG A 61 5.86 13.78 -0.40
CA ARG A 61 7.21 13.72 0.20
C ARG A 61 8.31 13.61 -0.84
N ASN A 62 8.04 12.93 -1.96
CA ASN A 62 9.03 12.64 -3.00
C ASN A 62 8.88 13.52 -4.25
N ARG A 63 8.04 14.55 -4.24
CA ARG A 63 7.76 15.42 -5.40
C ARG A 63 8.99 16.02 -6.04
N ARG A 64 10.08 16.21 -5.28
CA ARG A 64 11.35 16.73 -5.82
C ARG A 64 12.09 15.72 -6.69
N LYS A 65 11.76 14.43 -6.58
CA LYS A 65 12.35 13.34 -7.39
C LYS A 65 11.59 13.13 -8.69
N GLY A 66 10.31 13.54 -8.75
CA GLY A 66 9.44 13.41 -9.89
C GLY A 66 7.98 13.67 -9.51
N ASP A 67 7.14 13.85 -10.52
CA ASP A 67 5.72 14.16 -10.38
C ASP A 67 4.79 13.13 -11.01
N HIS A 68 5.33 11.99 -11.41
CA HIS A 68 4.55 10.97 -12.11
C HIS A 68 4.22 9.78 -11.21
N VAL A 69 2.92 9.44 -11.16
CA VAL A 69 2.36 8.30 -10.43
C VAL A 69 1.60 7.41 -11.40
N ILE A 70 1.79 6.11 -11.31
CA ILE A 70 1.09 5.12 -12.13
C ILE A 70 0.15 4.32 -11.23
N ILE A 71 -1.12 4.19 -11.63
CA ILE A 71 -2.13 3.33 -10.98
C ILE A 71 -2.75 2.39 -12.02
N SER A 72 -3.39 1.29 -11.60
CA SER A 72 -4.14 0.47 -12.55
C SER A 72 -5.55 1.02 -12.81
N GLU A 73 -6.18 0.60 -13.91
CA GLU A 73 -7.59 0.89 -14.16
C GLU A 73 -8.54 0.06 -13.28
N ALA A 74 -8.04 -1.03 -12.69
CA ALA A 74 -8.81 -1.96 -11.87
C ALA A 74 -8.74 -1.66 -10.37
N GLU A 75 -8.20 -0.53 -9.96
CA GLU A 75 -8.09 -0.16 -8.54
C GLU A 75 -9.45 0.02 -7.87
N HIS A 76 -9.48 -0.22 -6.55
CA HIS A 76 -10.61 0.18 -5.73
C HIS A 76 -10.88 1.68 -5.88
N ILE A 77 -12.15 2.08 -5.76
CA ILE A 77 -12.59 3.48 -5.96
C ILE A 77 -11.83 4.48 -5.07
N SER A 78 -11.40 4.07 -3.87
CA SER A 78 -10.57 4.91 -2.99
C SER A 78 -9.26 5.30 -3.66
N VAL A 79 -8.55 4.35 -4.30
CA VAL A 79 -7.28 4.59 -5.00
C VAL A 79 -7.50 5.39 -6.28
N LEU A 80 -8.58 5.12 -7.04
CA LEU A 80 -8.94 5.92 -8.22
C LEU A 80 -9.20 7.38 -7.86
N ASN A 81 -9.83 7.64 -6.71
CA ASN A 81 -10.07 9.00 -6.21
C ASN A 81 -8.78 9.67 -5.71
N ILE A 82 -7.84 8.91 -5.13
CA ILE A 82 -6.49 9.40 -4.82
C ILE A 82 -5.79 9.88 -6.11
N GLY A 83 -5.88 9.11 -7.20
CA GLY A 83 -5.36 9.53 -8.51
C GLY A 83 -5.91 10.89 -8.95
N LYS A 84 -7.24 11.07 -8.90
CA LYS A 84 -7.88 12.36 -9.21
C LYS A 84 -7.44 13.50 -8.27
N TYR A 85 -7.21 13.19 -7.00
CA TYR A 85 -6.71 14.18 -6.05
C TYR A 85 -5.28 14.60 -6.40
N LEU A 86 -4.40 13.64 -6.70
CA LEU A 86 -3.02 13.92 -7.08
C LEU A 86 -2.93 14.76 -8.38
N GLU A 87 -3.80 14.49 -9.37
CA GLU A 87 -3.92 15.32 -10.58
C GLU A 87 -4.22 16.79 -10.23
N LYS A 88 -5.16 17.03 -9.29
CA LYS A 88 -5.46 18.39 -8.80
C LYS A 88 -4.28 19.03 -8.04
N GLN A 89 -3.41 18.21 -7.44
CA GLN A 89 -2.17 18.68 -6.80
C GLN A 89 -1.03 18.89 -7.80
N GLY A 90 -1.27 18.73 -9.11
CA GLY A 90 -0.29 18.94 -10.17
C GLY A 90 0.66 17.75 -10.39
N PHE A 91 0.26 16.53 -9.99
CA PHE A 91 0.94 15.31 -10.40
C PHE A 91 0.37 14.81 -11.74
N ARG A 92 1.21 14.19 -12.51
CA ARG A 92 0.79 13.42 -13.67
C ARG A 92 0.42 12.00 -13.22
N VAL A 93 -0.83 11.60 -13.43
CA VAL A 93 -1.29 10.25 -13.09
C VAL A 93 -1.59 9.46 -14.35
N THR A 94 -0.87 8.37 -14.54
CA THR A 94 -1.11 7.44 -15.67
C THR A 94 -1.86 6.22 -15.17
N ARG A 95 -2.95 5.86 -15.88
CA ARG A 95 -3.68 4.63 -15.64
C ARG A 95 -3.20 3.54 -16.59
N VAL A 96 -2.78 2.41 -16.02
CA VAL A 96 -2.39 1.24 -16.81
C VAL A 96 -3.61 0.39 -17.11
N PRO A 97 -3.90 0.11 -18.40
CA PRO A 97 -5.03 -0.73 -18.77
C PRO A 97 -4.80 -2.18 -18.37
N ILE A 98 -5.90 -2.83 -18.03
CA ILE A 98 -6.00 -4.25 -17.77
C ILE A 98 -6.33 -5.04 -19.04
N ASP A 99 -6.17 -6.36 -18.98
CA ASP A 99 -6.64 -7.27 -20.02
C ASP A 99 -8.09 -7.74 -19.76
N LEU A 100 -8.58 -8.67 -20.58
CA LEU A 100 -9.94 -9.23 -20.45
C LEU A 100 -10.15 -10.02 -19.14
N HIS A 101 -9.08 -10.38 -18.45
CA HIS A 101 -9.12 -11.06 -17.15
C HIS A 101 -8.87 -10.08 -15.97
N GLY A 102 -8.82 -8.78 -16.24
CA GLY A 102 -8.56 -7.77 -15.25
C GLY A 102 -7.08 -7.68 -14.79
N ARG A 103 -6.14 -8.29 -15.52
CA ARG A 103 -4.73 -8.34 -15.13
C ARG A 103 -3.93 -7.22 -15.81
N VAL A 104 -3.04 -6.59 -15.08
CA VAL A 104 -2.08 -5.61 -15.60
C VAL A 104 -0.95 -6.34 -16.34
N SER A 105 -0.61 -5.86 -17.53
CA SER A 105 0.56 -6.35 -18.28
C SER A 105 1.82 -5.61 -17.84
N THR A 106 2.83 -6.35 -17.37
CA THR A 106 4.16 -5.81 -17.02
C THR A 106 4.81 -5.06 -18.19
N ARG A 107 4.63 -5.54 -19.43
CA ARG A 107 5.08 -4.85 -20.65
C ARG A 107 4.40 -3.50 -20.85
N LYS A 108 3.07 -3.43 -20.63
CA LYS A 108 2.32 -2.17 -20.75
C LYS A 108 2.68 -1.20 -19.62
N LEU A 109 2.93 -1.70 -18.42
CA LEU A 109 3.40 -0.90 -17.30
C LEU A 109 4.79 -0.31 -17.60
N ARG A 110 5.75 -1.15 -18.02
CA ARG A 110 7.11 -0.71 -18.38
C ARG A 110 7.10 0.42 -19.40
N ALA A 111 6.26 0.34 -20.43
CA ALA A 111 6.14 1.35 -21.48
C ALA A 111 5.60 2.71 -20.98
N ARG A 112 5.09 2.79 -19.75
CA ARG A 112 4.56 4.02 -19.12
C ARG A 112 5.46 4.62 -18.07
N ILE A 113 6.49 3.90 -17.65
CA ILE A 113 7.52 4.39 -16.73
C ILE A 113 8.33 5.48 -17.45
N THR A 114 8.58 6.56 -16.76
CA THR A 114 9.42 7.68 -17.19
C THR A 114 10.42 8.04 -16.07
N ASP A 115 11.40 8.87 -16.36
CA ASP A 115 12.38 9.34 -15.37
C ASP A 115 11.72 10.11 -14.20
N GLU A 116 10.51 10.67 -14.44
CA GLU A 116 9.73 11.37 -13.42
C GLU A 116 8.80 10.43 -12.62
N THR A 117 8.79 9.11 -12.89
CA THR A 117 7.94 8.15 -12.18
C THR A 117 8.52 7.90 -10.79
N ILE A 118 7.71 8.18 -9.76
CA ILE A 118 8.12 7.99 -8.36
C ILE A 118 7.37 6.87 -7.66
N LEU A 119 6.17 6.51 -8.15
CA LEU A 119 5.29 5.53 -7.51
C LEU A 119 4.48 4.77 -8.54
N VAL A 120 4.40 3.47 -8.35
CA VAL A 120 3.44 2.57 -8.99
C VAL A 120 2.52 2.02 -7.90
N SER A 121 1.20 2.12 -8.08
CA SER A 121 0.21 1.57 -7.15
C SER A 121 -0.70 0.60 -7.87
N LEU A 122 -0.76 -0.64 -7.38
CA LEU A 122 -1.56 -1.73 -7.96
C LEU A 122 -2.21 -2.53 -6.85
N GLN A 123 -3.52 -2.82 -6.95
CA GLN A 123 -4.14 -3.75 -6.02
C GLN A 123 -3.48 -5.13 -6.12
N TRP A 124 -3.40 -5.87 -5.00
CA TRP A 124 -2.85 -7.22 -4.99
C TRP A 124 -3.81 -8.22 -5.62
N ALA A 125 -5.08 -8.10 -5.23
CA ALA A 125 -6.18 -8.85 -5.83
C ALA A 125 -7.43 -7.97 -5.93
N SER A 126 -8.27 -8.26 -6.91
CA SER A 126 -9.54 -7.55 -7.09
C SER A 126 -10.65 -8.21 -6.28
N SER A 127 -11.33 -7.43 -5.43
CA SER A 127 -12.53 -7.86 -4.71
C SER A 127 -13.74 -8.12 -5.62
N GLU A 128 -13.76 -7.54 -6.82
CA GLU A 128 -14.90 -7.63 -7.73
C GLU A 128 -14.82 -8.85 -8.66
N ILE A 129 -13.63 -9.18 -9.15
CA ILE A 129 -13.44 -10.22 -10.17
C ILE A 129 -12.46 -11.32 -9.75
N GLY A 130 -11.87 -11.23 -8.55
CA GLY A 130 -10.97 -12.24 -7.99
C GLY A 130 -9.59 -12.34 -8.67
N THR A 131 -9.28 -11.45 -9.60
CA THR A 131 -7.99 -11.47 -10.32
C THR A 131 -6.84 -11.09 -9.39
N VAL A 132 -5.84 -11.95 -9.30
CA VAL A 132 -4.57 -11.68 -8.60
C VAL A 132 -3.61 -11.03 -9.57
N GLN A 133 -3.06 -9.88 -9.19
CA GLN A 133 -2.12 -9.11 -10.01
C GLN A 133 -0.69 -9.69 -9.93
N PRO A 134 0.14 -9.49 -10.94
CA PRO A 134 1.51 -10.01 -10.99
C PRO A 134 2.48 -9.15 -10.17
N ILE A 135 2.21 -8.99 -8.86
CA ILE A 135 2.95 -8.08 -7.99
C ILE A 135 4.43 -8.43 -7.91
N ALA A 136 4.78 -9.73 -7.84
CA ALA A 136 6.16 -10.17 -7.82
C ALA A 136 6.93 -9.77 -9.10
N GLU A 137 6.35 -10.02 -10.28
CA GLU A 137 6.93 -9.63 -11.58
C GLU A 137 7.10 -8.10 -11.68
N ILE A 138 6.17 -7.35 -11.08
CA ILE A 138 6.23 -5.88 -11.07
C ILE A 138 7.26 -5.38 -10.06
N ALA A 139 7.40 -6.02 -8.90
CA ALA A 139 8.45 -5.71 -7.95
C ALA A 139 9.85 -5.92 -8.58
N GLU A 140 10.06 -7.03 -9.29
CA GLU A 140 11.28 -7.29 -10.05
C GLU A 140 11.52 -6.24 -11.16
N LEU A 141 10.46 -5.83 -11.87
CA LEU A 141 10.55 -4.78 -12.90
C LEU A 141 11.01 -3.44 -12.33
N LEU A 142 10.63 -3.12 -11.09
CA LEU A 142 10.94 -1.86 -10.43
C LEU A 142 12.21 -1.91 -9.58
N ASP A 143 12.81 -3.09 -9.42
CA ASP A 143 14.04 -3.23 -8.64
C ASP A 143 15.18 -2.36 -9.20
N GLY A 144 15.89 -1.69 -8.31
CA GLY A 144 16.98 -0.78 -8.65
C GLY A 144 16.59 0.52 -9.35
N THR A 145 15.29 0.74 -9.66
CA THR A 145 14.83 1.98 -10.36
C THR A 145 14.63 3.17 -9.42
N GLY A 146 14.49 2.93 -8.12
CA GLY A 146 14.11 3.94 -7.12
C GLY A 146 12.62 4.32 -7.13
N ILE A 147 11.79 3.66 -7.95
CA ILE A 147 10.34 3.81 -7.99
C ILE A 147 9.73 2.96 -6.88
N ALA A 148 8.90 3.56 -6.02
CA ALA A 148 8.22 2.80 -4.99
C ALA A 148 7.06 1.96 -5.58
N LEU A 149 6.86 0.76 -5.03
CA LEU A 149 5.68 -0.07 -5.29
C LEU A 149 4.75 -0.01 -4.09
N HIS A 150 3.54 0.51 -4.29
CA HIS A 150 2.42 0.37 -3.36
C HIS A 150 1.48 -0.74 -3.84
N SER A 151 0.96 -1.53 -2.91
CA SER A 151 -0.13 -2.46 -3.21
C SER A 151 -1.28 -2.34 -2.21
N ASP A 152 -2.50 -2.21 -2.73
CA ASP A 152 -3.72 -2.40 -1.95
C ASP A 152 -4.00 -3.90 -1.86
N ALA A 153 -3.78 -4.48 -0.69
CA ALA A 153 -3.91 -5.92 -0.46
C ALA A 153 -5.15 -6.31 0.35
N VAL A 154 -6.07 -5.37 0.56
CA VAL A 154 -7.29 -5.58 1.37
C VAL A 154 -8.09 -6.80 0.92
N ALA A 155 -8.23 -7.02 -0.38
CA ALA A 155 -8.95 -8.18 -0.92
C ALA A 155 -8.10 -9.47 -0.98
N ALA A 156 -6.81 -9.38 -0.70
CA ALA A 156 -5.88 -10.51 -0.80
C ALA A 156 -5.52 -11.08 0.57
N GLU A 157 -5.58 -10.27 1.64
CA GLU A 157 -5.15 -10.70 2.97
C GLU A 157 -5.96 -11.90 3.47
N GLY A 158 -5.23 -12.90 3.99
CA GLY A 158 -5.84 -14.15 4.45
C GLY A 158 -6.33 -15.10 3.35
N LEU A 159 -6.37 -14.67 2.07
CA LEU A 159 -6.81 -15.46 0.92
C LEU A 159 -5.66 -15.82 -0.02
N VAL A 160 -4.71 -14.93 -0.17
CA VAL A 160 -3.52 -15.11 -1.00
C VAL A 160 -2.29 -14.95 -0.12
N PRO A 161 -1.26 -15.79 -0.23
CA PRO A 161 -0.02 -15.60 0.49
C PRO A 161 0.62 -14.25 0.16
N ILE A 162 0.89 -13.45 1.19
CA ILE A 162 1.59 -12.17 1.09
C ILE A 162 2.77 -12.22 2.05
N ASP A 163 3.97 -12.14 1.51
CA ASP A 163 5.20 -12.07 2.28
C ASP A 163 6.11 -11.00 1.68
N THR A 164 6.23 -9.89 2.40
CA THR A 164 7.00 -8.74 1.93
C THR A 164 8.51 -8.97 2.00
N SER A 165 8.96 -10.03 2.66
CA SER A 165 10.36 -10.44 2.64
C SER A 165 10.77 -11.10 1.33
N THR A 166 9.80 -11.70 0.61
CA THR A 166 10.00 -12.38 -0.68
C THR A 166 9.50 -11.57 -1.86
N VAL A 167 8.46 -10.76 -1.68
CA VAL A 167 7.94 -9.83 -2.69
C VAL A 167 8.10 -8.41 -2.17
N PRO A 168 9.18 -7.71 -2.56
CA PRO A 168 9.51 -6.40 -2.00
C PRO A 168 8.54 -5.32 -2.50
N VAL A 169 7.54 -5.02 -1.67
CA VAL A 169 6.69 -3.84 -1.83
C VAL A 169 7.17 -2.74 -0.88
N SER A 170 7.15 -1.49 -1.34
CA SER A 170 7.56 -0.34 -0.53
C SER A 170 6.48 0.07 0.47
N LEU A 171 5.21 -0.11 0.10
CA LEU A 171 4.02 0.30 0.84
C LEU A 171 2.91 -0.73 0.61
N LEU A 172 2.23 -1.15 1.68
CA LEU A 172 1.14 -2.12 1.63
C LEU A 172 -0.05 -1.58 2.42
N SER A 173 -1.23 -1.55 1.82
CA SER A 173 -2.48 -1.20 2.49
C SER A 173 -3.29 -2.44 2.81
N LEU A 174 -3.76 -2.53 4.05
CA LEU A 174 -4.49 -3.65 4.63
C LEU A 174 -5.71 -3.12 5.42
N SER A 175 -6.66 -3.98 5.77
CA SER A 175 -7.81 -3.60 6.61
C SER A 175 -8.27 -4.72 7.53
#